data_724a5ce23edc69c2968a36caa2685997
#
_entry.id   724a5ce23edc69c2968a36caa2685997
#
_cell.length_a   1.000
_cell.length_b   1.000
_cell.length_c   1.000
_cell.angle_alpha   90.00
_cell.angle_beta   90.00
_cell.angle_gamma   90.00
#
_symmetry.space_group_name_H-M   'P 1'
#
loop_
_entity.id
_entity.type
_entity.pdbx_description
1 polymer ?
#
loop_
_entity_poly.entity_id
_entity_poly.type
_entity_poly.pdbx_seq_one_letter_code
_entity_poly.pdbx_strand_id
1 'polypeptide(L)'
;MRESMMLVPMVVEQSARGERSFDIYSRLLRDRVIFLNGEVNDAVSALVCAQLLFLEAENPDKPIHLYINSPGGVITSGLAMYDTMQFIKSPVHTLCMGTARSMGSFLLMAGEPGHRMALPNASLHVHQPLGGVQGQAWDIRIHAEEMLRTKDRVTRLYAQHC
;
A
#
# COMPACT_ATOMS: atom_id res chain seq x y z
N MET A 1 -22.22 -10.37 -15.64
CA MET A 1 -21.43 -11.33 -14.86
C MET A 1 -21.65 -11.00 -13.38
N ARG A 2 -22.15 -11.94 -12.58
CA ARG A 2 -22.27 -11.74 -11.12
C ARG A 2 -20.84 -11.77 -10.57
N GLU A 3 -20.37 -10.68 -9.99
CA GLU A 3 -19.19 -10.72 -9.14
C GLU A 3 -19.45 -11.74 -8.03
N SER A 4 -18.65 -12.77 -8.00
CA SER A 4 -18.63 -13.71 -6.89
C SER A 4 -18.14 -12.92 -5.67
N MET A 5 -19.07 -12.50 -4.82
CA MET A 5 -18.70 -11.97 -3.50
C MET A 5 -17.94 -13.07 -2.76
N MET A 6 -16.63 -12.95 -2.68
CA MET A 6 -15.86 -13.82 -1.81
C MET A 6 -16.29 -13.57 -0.37
N LEU A 7 -16.85 -14.62 0.25
CA LEU A 7 -17.18 -14.57 1.67
C LEU A 7 -15.89 -14.46 2.47
N VAL A 8 -15.74 -13.34 3.18
CA VAL A 8 -14.64 -13.16 4.11
C VAL A 8 -14.90 -14.06 5.34
N PRO A 9 -14.00 -15.01 5.67
CA PRO A 9 -14.21 -15.90 6.80
C PRO A 9 -14.20 -15.16 8.13
N MET A 10 -15.05 -15.62 9.05
CA MET A 10 -15.11 -15.13 10.42
C MET A 10 -14.28 -16.02 11.34
N VAL A 11 -13.59 -15.38 12.30
CA VAL A 11 -12.82 -16.03 13.37
C VAL A 11 -13.48 -15.72 14.70
N VAL A 12 -13.71 -16.75 15.51
CA VAL A 12 -14.27 -16.61 16.87
C VAL A 12 -13.14 -16.82 17.87
N GLU A 13 -12.90 -15.83 18.71
CA GLU A 13 -11.97 -15.92 19.83
C GLU A 13 -12.74 -16.03 21.15
N GLN A 14 -12.36 -16.99 21.98
CA GLN A 14 -12.84 -17.10 23.36
C GLN A 14 -11.90 -16.37 24.30
N SER A 15 -12.45 -15.51 25.13
CA SER A 15 -11.72 -14.80 26.17
C SER A 15 -12.44 -14.94 27.52
N ALA A 16 -11.77 -14.59 28.61
CA ALA A 16 -12.38 -14.55 29.93
C ALA A 16 -13.61 -13.60 30.02
N ARG A 17 -13.81 -12.73 29.02
CA ARG A 17 -14.94 -11.78 28.93
C ARG A 17 -16.02 -12.23 27.92
N GLY A 18 -15.96 -13.48 27.42
CA GLY A 18 -16.89 -14.04 26.43
C GLY A 18 -16.29 -14.20 25.06
N GLU A 19 -17.13 -14.61 24.12
CA GLU A 19 -16.76 -14.82 22.71
C GLU A 19 -16.81 -13.49 21.95
N ARG A 20 -15.81 -13.29 21.06
CA ARG A 20 -15.77 -12.18 20.11
C ARG A 20 -15.54 -12.73 18.71
N SER A 21 -16.36 -12.27 17.78
CA SER A 21 -16.23 -12.61 16.35
C SER A 21 -15.59 -11.47 15.58
N PHE A 22 -14.62 -11.80 14.72
CA PHE A 22 -13.93 -10.87 13.82
C PHE A 22 -13.92 -11.46 12.42
N ASP A 23 -14.01 -10.63 11.39
CA ASP A 23 -13.55 -11.08 10.08
C ASP A 23 -12.03 -11.29 10.10
N ILE A 24 -11.51 -12.10 9.16
CA ILE A 24 -10.09 -12.48 9.17
C ILE A 24 -9.16 -11.27 9.05
N TYR A 25 -9.52 -10.24 8.28
CA TYR A 25 -8.68 -9.04 8.12
C TYR A 25 -8.67 -8.20 9.40
N SER A 26 -9.82 -8.01 10.04
CA SER A 26 -9.91 -7.32 11.34
C SER A 26 -9.14 -8.06 12.43
N ARG A 27 -9.13 -9.41 12.38
CA ARG A 27 -8.34 -10.20 13.31
C ARG A 27 -6.84 -10.02 13.08
N LEU A 28 -6.38 -10.05 11.85
CA LEU A 28 -4.98 -9.84 11.50
C LEU A 28 -4.52 -8.41 11.75
N LEU A 29 -5.41 -7.42 11.61
CA LEU A 29 -5.11 -6.02 11.95
C LEU A 29 -4.73 -5.87 13.44
N ARG A 30 -5.33 -6.63 14.34
CA ARG A 30 -4.92 -6.67 15.76
C ARG A 30 -3.50 -7.16 15.97
N ASP A 31 -3.00 -7.99 15.06
CA ASP A 31 -1.60 -8.42 15.03
C ASP A 31 -0.73 -7.45 14.22
N ARG A 32 -1.26 -6.26 13.92
CA ARG A 32 -0.61 -5.16 13.18
C ARG A 32 -0.27 -5.50 11.73
N VAL A 33 -1.06 -6.38 11.11
CA VAL A 33 -0.93 -6.79 9.72
C VAL A 33 -1.97 -6.08 8.86
N ILE A 34 -1.51 -5.37 7.84
CA ILE A 34 -2.32 -4.70 6.82
C ILE A 34 -2.06 -5.38 5.48
N PHE A 35 -3.11 -5.57 4.69
CA PHE A 35 -3.02 -6.11 3.34
C PHE A 35 -3.25 -5.02 2.29
N LEU A 36 -2.32 -4.91 1.36
CA LEU A 36 -2.48 -4.17 0.12
C LEU A 36 -2.65 -5.18 -1.02
N ASN A 37 -3.90 -5.56 -1.28
CA ASN A 37 -4.27 -6.49 -2.33
C ASN A 37 -5.00 -5.79 -3.48
N GLY A 38 -4.61 -6.10 -4.72
CA GLY A 38 -5.23 -5.55 -5.91
C GLY A 38 -4.73 -4.15 -6.27
N GLU A 39 -5.54 -3.43 -7.03
CA GLU A 39 -5.15 -2.13 -7.60
C GLU A 39 -5.08 -1.01 -6.57
N VAL A 40 -4.06 -0.17 -6.68
CA VAL A 40 -3.91 1.05 -5.87
C VAL A 40 -4.83 2.12 -6.43
N ASN A 41 -5.85 2.49 -5.64
CA ASN A 41 -6.82 3.55 -5.93
C ASN A 41 -7.15 4.34 -4.65
N ASP A 42 -7.98 5.35 -4.76
CA ASP A 42 -8.30 6.25 -3.65
C ASP A 42 -8.97 5.53 -2.48
N ALA A 43 -9.87 4.58 -2.75
CA ALA A 43 -10.56 3.83 -1.69
C ALA A 43 -9.59 2.93 -0.90
N VAL A 44 -8.71 2.21 -1.61
CA VAL A 44 -7.67 1.37 -1.00
C VAL A 44 -6.67 2.24 -0.23
N SER A 45 -6.26 3.37 -0.79
CA SER A 45 -5.35 4.32 -0.14
C SER A 45 -5.93 4.86 1.16
N ALA A 46 -7.18 5.32 1.14
CA ALA A 46 -7.86 5.83 2.34
C ALA A 46 -7.93 4.77 3.45
N LEU A 47 -8.24 3.53 3.09
CA LEU A 47 -8.33 2.42 4.04
C LEU A 47 -6.96 2.05 4.64
N VAL A 48 -5.91 1.95 3.82
CA VAL A 48 -4.55 1.65 4.29
C VAL A 48 -4.03 2.76 5.19
N CYS A 49 -4.18 4.04 4.79
CA CYS A 49 -3.79 5.18 5.60
C CYS A 49 -4.51 5.20 6.97
N ALA A 50 -5.82 4.95 6.98
CA ALA A 50 -6.59 4.86 8.23
C ALA A 50 -6.08 3.75 9.16
N GLN A 51 -5.76 2.57 8.62
CA GLN A 51 -5.20 1.46 9.40
C GLN A 51 -3.80 1.78 9.93
N LEU A 52 -2.94 2.42 9.14
CA LEU A 52 -1.61 2.87 9.59
C LEU A 52 -1.71 3.83 10.79
N LEU A 53 -2.56 4.86 10.67
CA LEU A 53 -2.78 5.84 11.73
C LEU A 53 -3.42 5.21 12.98
N PHE A 54 -4.36 4.30 12.81
CA PHE A 54 -4.98 3.57 13.92
C PHE A 54 -3.95 2.75 14.69
N LEU A 55 -3.11 1.98 14.00
CA LEU A 55 -2.11 1.13 14.64
C LEU A 55 -1.00 1.95 15.32
N GLU A 56 -0.61 3.10 14.73
CA GLU A 56 0.30 4.01 15.41
C GLU A 56 -0.28 4.56 16.70
N ALA A 57 -1.55 5.00 16.67
CA ALA A 57 -2.21 5.51 17.85
C ALA A 57 -2.33 4.48 18.99
N GLU A 58 -2.45 3.19 18.66
CA GLU A 58 -2.42 2.11 19.66
C GLU A 58 -1.03 1.90 20.27
N ASN A 59 0.01 1.88 19.46
CA ASN A 59 1.39 1.71 19.95
C ASN A 59 2.41 2.15 18.88
N PRO A 60 3.01 3.33 18.99
CA PRO A 60 3.95 3.86 18.00
C PRO A 60 5.31 3.12 17.99
N ASP A 61 5.65 2.38 19.06
CA ASP A 61 6.96 1.72 19.17
C ASP A 61 6.97 0.31 18.54
N LYS A 62 5.80 -0.21 18.16
CA LYS A 62 5.70 -1.53 17.54
C LYS A 62 5.65 -1.43 16.03
N PRO A 63 6.30 -2.37 15.29
CA PRO A 63 6.23 -2.40 13.84
C PRO A 63 4.81 -2.68 13.32
N ILE A 64 4.53 -2.15 12.14
CA ILE A 64 3.35 -2.46 11.33
C ILE A 64 3.82 -3.30 10.15
N HIS A 65 3.11 -4.38 9.83
CA HIS A 65 3.42 -5.27 8.71
C HIS A 65 2.49 -4.99 7.55
N LEU A 66 3.03 -4.48 6.44
CA LEU A 66 2.30 -4.24 5.19
C LEU A 66 2.60 -5.35 4.19
N TYR A 67 1.61 -6.21 3.94
CA TYR A 67 1.70 -7.31 2.99
C TYR A 67 1.13 -6.89 1.64
N ILE A 68 1.94 -7.02 0.59
CA ILE A 68 1.66 -6.43 -0.72
C ILE A 68 1.50 -7.53 -1.77
N ASN A 69 0.34 -7.53 -2.44
CA ASN A 69 0.07 -8.28 -3.66
C ASN A 69 -0.71 -7.36 -4.62
N SER A 70 0.01 -6.50 -5.34
CA SER A 70 -0.59 -5.41 -6.10
C SER A 70 0.07 -5.23 -7.47
N PRO A 71 -0.73 -5.02 -8.53
CA PRO A 71 -0.24 -4.62 -9.85
C PRO A 71 0.19 -3.14 -9.90
N GLY A 72 -0.01 -2.38 -8.83
CA GLY A 72 0.12 -0.92 -8.80
C GLY A 72 -1.19 -0.21 -9.08
N GLY A 73 -1.13 1.01 -9.58
CA GLY A 73 -2.31 1.83 -9.88
C GLY A 73 -2.03 3.32 -9.80
N VAL A 74 -2.96 4.07 -9.23
CA VAL A 74 -2.95 5.54 -9.19
C VAL A 74 -1.79 6.07 -8.35
N ILE A 75 -0.96 6.92 -8.98
CA ILE A 75 0.28 7.43 -8.35
C ILE A 75 -0.03 8.30 -7.13
N THR A 76 -1.01 9.20 -7.23
CA THR A 76 -1.39 10.08 -6.11
C THR A 76 -1.89 9.32 -4.90
N SER A 77 -2.67 8.25 -5.12
CA SER A 77 -3.14 7.35 -4.07
C SER A 77 -1.97 6.58 -3.42
N GLY A 78 -1.00 6.14 -4.24
CA GLY A 78 0.22 5.51 -3.73
C GLY A 78 1.12 6.46 -2.95
N LEU A 79 1.27 7.71 -3.39
CA LEU A 79 2.01 8.75 -2.67
C LEU A 79 1.37 9.10 -1.32
N ALA A 80 0.04 9.11 -1.22
CA ALA A 80 -0.65 9.33 0.05
C ALA A 80 -0.33 8.22 1.08
N MET A 81 -0.29 6.96 0.65
CA MET A 81 0.15 5.85 1.51
C MET A 81 1.63 5.98 1.88
N TYR A 82 2.48 6.31 0.92
CA TYR A 82 3.91 6.54 1.15
C TYR A 82 4.14 7.63 2.20
N ASP A 83 3.53 8.80 2.01
CA ASP A 83 3.68 9.92 2.93
C ASP A 83 3.17 9.56 4.33
N THR A 84 2.09 8.80 4.44
CA THR A 84 1.58 8.28 5.72
C THR A 84 2.57 7.33 6.38
N MET A 85 3.16 6.39 5.62
CA MET A 85 4.21 5.48 6.13
C MET A 85 5.44 6.23 6.65
N GLN A 86 5.82 7.34 6.01
CA GLN A 86 6.97 8.17 6.44
C GLN A 86 6.62 9.11 7.59
N PHE A 87 5.35 9.49 7.73
CA PHE A 87 4.87 10.42 8.76
C PHE A 87 4.74 9.76 10.14
N ILE A 88 4.27 8.50 10.19
CA ILE A 88 4.08 7.77 11.43
C ILE A 88 5.43 7.37 12.07
N LYS A 89 5.44 7.19 13.38
CA LYS A 89 6.63 6.74 14.12
C LYS A 89 6.82 5.23 14.08
N SER A 90 5.72 4.48 13.99
CA SER A 90 5.78 3.02 13.87
C SER A 90 6.58 2.62 12.63
N PRO A 91 7.65 1.79 12.74
CA PRO A 91 8.36 1.29 11.58
C PRO A 91 7.43 0.38 10.74
N VAL A 92 7.42 0.57 9.43
CA VAL A 92 6.59 -0.23 8.52
C VAL A 92 7.46 -1.28 7.86
N HIS A 93 7.23 -2.54 8.18
CA HIS A 93 7.87 -3.69 7.55
C HIS A 93 7.05 -4.12 6.34
N THR A 94 7.66 -4.25 5.19
CA THR A 94 6.96 -4.59 3.94
C THR A 94 7.31 -5.99 3.46
N LEU A 95 6.31 -6.72 2.97
CA LEU A 95 6.48 -8.07 2.41
C LEU A 95 5.71 -8.21 1.09
N CYS A 96 6.42 -8.50 0.01
CA CYS A 96 5.78 -8.88 -1.24
C CYS A 96 5.33 -10.35 -1.21
N MET A 97 4.02 -10.57 -1.38
CA MET A 97 3.38 -11.88 -1.52
C MET A 97 2.74 -11.97 -2.91
N GLY A 98 3.36 -12.67 -3.83
CA GLY A 98 2.88 -12.79 -5.21
C GLY A 98 3.46 -11.71 -6.11
N THR A 99 2.90 -10.50 -6.17
CA THR A 99 3.43 -9.45 -7.03
C THR A 99 3.45 -8.06 -6.38
N ALA A 100 4.52 -7.30 -6.65
CA ALA A 100 4.60 -5.88 -6.33
C ALA A 100 5.05 -5.14 -7.61
N ARG A 101 4.09 -4.53 -8.32
CA ARG A 101 4.36 -3.85 -9.59
C ARG A 101 4.04 -2.37 -9.50
N SER A 102 4.80 -1.54 -10.24
CA SER A 102 4.55 -0.09 -10.30
C SER A 102 4.42 0.52 -8.90
N MET A 103 3.29 1.16 -8.56
CA MET A 103 3.05 1.69 -7.21
C MET A 103 3.10 0.63 -6.11
N GLY A 104 2.84 -0.65 -6.39
CA GLY A 104 3.05 -1.74 -5.44
C GLY A 104 4.52 -1.93 -5.10
N SER A 105 5.43 -1.87 -6.09
CA SER A 105 6.88 -1.93 -5.85
C SER A 105 7.40 -0.66 -5.16
N PHE A 106 6.79 0.48 -5.44
CA PHE A 106 7.10 1.74 -4.78
C PHE A 106 6.79 1.68 -3.27
N LEU A 107 5.64 1.13 -2.89
CA LEU A 107 5.26 0.96 -1.48
C LEU A 107 6.10 -0.12 -0.78
N LEU A 108 6.52 -1.16 -1.50
CA LEU A 108 7.44 -2.16 -0.97
C LEU A 108 8.79 -1.54 -0.59
N MET A 109 9.36 -0.70 -1.46
CA MET A 109 10.64 -0.04 -1.18
C MET A 109 10.55 1.02 -0.09
N ALA A 110 9.34 1.56 0.17
CA ALA A 110 9.09 2.58 1.19
C ALA A 110 9.13 2.05 2.63
N GLY A 111 9.22 0.74 2.81
CA GLY A 111 9.33 0.11 4.12
C GLY A 111 10.66 0.41 4.83
N GLU A 112 10.72 0.07 6.10
CA GLU A 112 11.91 0.23 6.96
C GLU A 112 13.13 -0.47 6.36
N PRO A 113 14.31 0.18 6.29
CA PRO A 113 15.53 -0.46 5.84
C PRO A 113 15.86 -1.76 6.60
N GLY A 114 16.18 -2.81 5.86
CA GLY A 114 16.42 -4.15 6.43
C GLY A 114 15.15 -4.98 6.69
N HIS A 115 13.96 -4.40 6.54
CA HIS A 115 12.67 -5.06 6.76
C HIS A 115 11.75 -5.03 5.52
N ARG A 116 12.38 -5.02 4.34
CA ARG A 116 11.72 -5.11 3.03
C ARG A 116 11.96 -6.50 2.48
N MET A 117 10.93 -7.29 2.38
CA MET A 117 11.04 -8.73 2.10
C MET A 117 10.18 -9.11 0.89
N ALA A 118 10.52 -10.23 0.28
CA ALA A 118 9.73 -10.87 -0.75
C ALA A 118 9.72 -12.38 -0.52
N LEU A 119 8.60 -13.03 -0.77
CA LEU A 119 8.52 -14.49 -0.76
C LEU A 119 9.27 -15.07 -1.98
N PRO A 120 9.76 -16.31 -1.92
CA PRO A 120 10.63 -16.88 -2.94
C PRO A 120 10.08 -16.85 -4.38
N ASN A 121 8.77 -16.92 -4.54
CA ASN A 121 8.09 -16.91 -5.85
C ASN A 121 7.46 -15.53 -6.16
N ALA A 122 7.75 -14.51 -5.37
CA ALA A 122 7.24 -13.17 -5.62
C ALA A 122 7.93 -12.52 -6.82
N SER A 123 7.20 -11.68 -7.55
CA SER A 123 7.73 -10.90 -8.65
C SER A 123 7.64 -9.41 -8.39
N LEU A 124 8.74 -8.70 -8.67
CA LEU A 124 8.80 -7.25 -8.57
C LEU A 124 8.96 -6.64 -9.96
N HIS A 125 8.21 -5.57 -10.22
CA HIS A 125 8.29 -4.87 -11.50
C HIS A 125 8.29 -3.36 -11.29
N VAL A 126 9.37 -2.74 -11.71
CA VAL A 126 9.55 -1.28 -11.70
C VAL A 126 9.51 -0.76 -13.13
N HIS A 127 8.72 0.26 -13.38
CA HIS A 127 8.66 0.98 -14.65
C HIS A 127 8.35 2.46 -14.41
N GLN A 128 8.62 3.28 -15.41
CA GLN A 128 8.26 4.69 -15.34
C GLN A 128 6.73 4.90 -15.37
N PRO A 129 6.23 6.06 -14.88
CA PRO A 129 4.81 6.39 -14.94
C PRO A 129 4.24 6.27 -16.35
N LEU A 130 3.04 5.71 -16.44
CA LEU A 130 2.23 5.64 -17.65
C LEU A 130 1.09 6.64 -17.55
N GLY A 131 0.74 7.27 -18.65
CA GLY A 131 -0.40 8.18 -18.71
C GLY A 131 -0.65 8.64 -20.13
N GLY A 132 -1.83 9.20 -20.34
CA GLY A 132 -2.24 9.83 -21.58
C GLY A 132 -3.16 11.01 -21.30
N VAL A 133 -3.22 11.95 -22.23
CA VAL A 133 -4.07 13.15 -22.12
C VAL A 133 -4.61 13.48 -23.49
N GLN A 134 -5.87 13.91 -23.53
CA GLN A 134 -6.53 14.49 -24.70
C GLN A 134 -7.10 15.85 -24.31
N GLY A 135 -7.05 16.80 -25.24
CA GLY A 135 -7.57 18.14 -24.98
C GLY A 135 -6.95 19.16 -25.92
N GLN A 136 -7.07 20.43 -25.56
CA GLN A 136 -6.43 21.52 -26.26
C GLN A 136 -4.90 21.49 -26.08
N ALA A 137 -4.15 22.06 -26.99
CA ALA A 137 -2.68 22.00 -26.99
C ALA A 137 -2.07 22.50 -25.65
N TRP A 138 -2.64 23.53 -25.04
CA TRP A 138 -2.19 24.03 -23.75
C TRP A 138 -2.45 23.06 -22.60
N ASP A 139 -3.62 22.41 -22.57
CA ASP A 139 -3.95 21.41 -21.55
C ASP A 139 -3.02 20.21 -21.64
N ILE A 140 -2.75 19.75 -22.88
CA ILE A 140 -1.80 18.65 -23.14
C ILE A 140 -0.41 19.01 -22.60
N ARG A 141 0.05 20.24 -22.84
CA ARG A 141 1.34 20.71 -22.33
C ARG A 141 1.41 20.69 -20.79
N ILE A 142 0.40 21.26 -20.14
CA ILE A 142 0.33 21.32 -18.67
C ILE A 142 0.37 19.90 -18.08
N HIS A 143 -0.42 18.99 -18.62
CA HIS A 143 -0.44 17.59 -18.17
C HIS A 143 0.88 16.87 -18.40
N ALA A 144 1.54 17.10 -19.55
CA ALA A 144 2.85 16.52 -19.84
C ALA A 144 3.92 17.02 -18.87
N GLU A 145 3.93 18.32 -18.55
CA GLU A 145 4.85 18.90 -17.57
C GLU A 145 4.62 18.31 -16.16
N GLU A 146 3.37 18.12 -15.74
CA GLU A 146 3.05 17.52 -14.44
C GLU A 146 3.43 16.03 -14.38
N MET A 147 3.24 15.31 -15.48
CA MET A 147 3.68 13.90 -15.57
C MET A 147 5.21 13.78 -15.44
N LEU A 148 5.98 14.67 -16.06
CA LEU A 148 7.43 14.72 -15.92
C LEU A 148 7.86 15.06 -14.49
N ARG A 149 7.22 16.02 -13.84
CA ARG A 149 7.48 16.34 -12.41
C ARG A 149 7.20 15.15 -11.51
N THR A 150 6.09 14.45 -11.75
CA THR A 150 5.71 13.25 -11.00
C THR A 150 6.73 12.12 -11.21
N LYS A 151 7.17 11.89 -12.45
CA LYS A 151 8.24 10.94 -12.78
C LYS A 151 9.51 11.25 -12.00
N ASP A 152 9.96 12.50 -12.03
CA ASP A 152 11.18 12.92 -11.34
C ASP A 152 11.06 12.78 -9.83
N ARG A 153 9.89 13.09 -9.24
CA ARG A 153 9.60 12.88 -7.82
C ARG A 153 9.71 11.40 -7.45
N VAL A 154 9.00 10.54 -8.14
CA VAL A 154 9.00 9.09 -7.88
C VAL A 154 10.40 8.50 -8.07
N THR A 155 11.14 8.92 -9.10
CA THR A 155 12.52 8.47 -9.33
C THR A 155 13.46 8.87 -8.18
N ARG A 156 13.35 10.11 -7.69
CA ARG A 156 14.15 10.54 -6.53
C ARG A 156 13.81 9.75 -5.27
N LEU A 157 12.52 9.48 -5.02
CA LEU A 157 12.10 8.70 -3.86
C LEU A 157 12.65 7.26 -3.95
N TYR A 158 12.61 6.62 -5.11
CA TYR A 158 13.28 5.33 -5.30
C TYR A 158 14.78 5.40 -4.97
N ALA A 159 15.48 6.41 -5.48
CA ALA A 159 16.91 6.57 -5.25
C ALA A 159 17.28 6.88 -3.77
N GLN A 160 16.34 7.43 -2.99
CA GLN A 160 16.56 7.65 -1.54
C GLN A 160 16.44 6.35 -0.74
N HIS A 161 15.65 5.39 -1.21
CA HIS A 161 15.37 4.15 -0.48
C HIS A 161 16.16 2.94 -1.00
N CYS A 162 16.69 3.01 -2.21
CA CYS A 162 17.48 1.96 -2.86
C CYS A 162 18.86 2.46 -3.20
#